data_367956b58018fef4c4df140e8b74dda0
#
_entry.id   367956b58018fef4c4df140e8b74dda0
#
_cell.length_a   1.000
_cell.length_b   1.000
_cell.length_c   1.000
_cell.angle_alpha   90.00
_cell.angle_beta   90.00
_cell.angle_gamma   90.00
#
_symmetry.space_group_name_H-M   'P 1'
#
loop_
_entity.id
_entity.type
_entity.pdbx_description
1 polymer ?
#
loop_
_entity_poly.entity_id
_entity_poly.type
_entity_poly.pdbx_seq_one_letter_code
_entity_poly.pdbx_strand_id
1 'polypeptide(L)'
;MANVTVYNMEGNEVGTMELNDAVFGVEINEHLVHLAVVRQLANNRQGTQKAKTRSEVSGGGRKPWRQKGTGHARQGSIRAPQWTGGGVALGPKPRSYRFSVNKKIKRIALKSALSAKYADYKIFVIDELAVDEIKTAKIVALLKGLDVNSKALIVTADADEKVYKSARNIKGVTPTHVGTLNTYDVLNNDAFIVSKDAIAKIEEVLA
;
A
#
# COMPACT_ATOMS: atom_id res chain seq x y z
N MET A 1 0.34 -15.38 -26.46
CA MET A 1 1.44 -14.45 -26.10
C MET A 1 0.83 -13.07 -25.93
N ALA A 2 1.10 -12.46 -24.78
CA ALA A 2 0.55 -11.15 -24.46
C ALA A 2 1.43 -10.06 -25.11
N ASN A 3 0.86 -9.23 -25.99
CA ASN A 3 1.59 -8.14 -26.65
C ASN A 3 1.15 -6.80 -26.07
N VAL A 4 2.13 -5.90 -25.83
CA VAL A 4 1.88 -4.54 -25.34
C VAL A 4 2.65 -3.53 -26.19
N THR A 5 2.03 -2.38 -26.42
CA THR A 5 2.63 -1.26 -27.14
C THR A 5 3.70 -0.60 -26.27
N VAL A 6 4.84 -0.28 -26.88
CA VAL A 6 5.96 0.44 -26.27
C VAL A 6 5.91 1.89 -26.70
N TYR A 7 6.01 2.80 -25.74
CA TYR A 7 5.94 4.25 -25.93
C TYR A 7 7.29 4.92 -25.60
N ASN A 8 7.51 6.08 -26.18
CA ASN A 8 8.62 6.95 -25.77
C ASN A 8 8.19 7.91 -24.63
N MET A 9 9.09 8.75 -24.14
CA MET A 9 8.82 9.76 -23.11
C MET A 9 7.83 10.85 -23.55
N GLU A 10 7.50 10.96 -24.81
CA GLU A 10 6.52 11.91 -25.37
C GLU A 10 5.13 11.29 -25.52
N GLY A 11 4.99 9.98 -25.29
CA GLY A 11 3.73 9.25 -25.44
C GLY A 11 3.50 8.72 -26.86
N ASN A 12 4.49 8.79 -27.76
CA ASN A 12 4.36 8.23 -29.10
C ASN A 12 4.70 6.74 -29.09
N GLU A 13 4.01 5.96 -29.92
CA GLU A 13 4.28 4.53 -30.09
C GLU A 13 5.60 4.31 -30.85
N VAL A 14 6.46 3.47 -30.27
CA VAL A 14 7.76 3.11 -30.85
C VAL A 14 7.75 1.68 -31.41
N GLY A 15 7.00 0.78 -30.80
CA GLY A 15 6.95 -0.62 -31.20
C GLY A 15 6.05 -1.45 -30.32
N THR A 16 6.19 -2.77 -30.39
CA THR A 16 5.48 -3.74 -29.56
C THR A 16 6.47 -4.64 -28.84
N MET A 17 6.14 -5.07 -27.63
CA MET A 17 6.89 -6.00 -26.83
C MET A 17 6.04 -7.20 -26.46
N GLU A 18 6.59 -8.40 -26.51
CA GLU A 18 5.95 -9.61 -26.01
C GLU A 18 6.18 -9.75 -24.50
N LEU A 19 5.11 -10.03 -23.76
CA LEU A 19 5.12 -10.28 -22.33
C LEU A 19 5.05 -11.78 -22.05
N ASN A 20 5.71 -12.24 -21.00
CA ASN A 20 5.69 -13.64 -20.58
C ASN A 20 4.33 -14.02 -19.99
N ASP A 21 3.63 -14.97 -20.63
CA ASP A 21 2.33 -15.49 -20.17
C ASP A 21 2.38 -16.10 -18.76
N ALA A 22 3.53 -16.59 -18.31
CA ALA A 22 3.71 -17.12 -16.95
C ALA A 22 3.63 -16.03 -15.85
N VAL A 23 3.66 -14.74 -16.24
CA VAL A 23 3.57 -13.60 -15.32
C VAL A 23 2.33 -12.76 -15.59
N PHE A 24 2.03 -12.44 -16.86
CA PHE A 24 0.97 -11.52 -17.28
C PHE A 24 -0.26 -12.22 -17.85
N GLY A 25 -0.20 -13.54 -18.09
CA GLY A 25 -1.30 -14.36 -18.61
C GLY A 25 -1.86 -15.38 -17.59
N VAL A 26 -1.60 -15.20 -16.30
CA VAL A 26 -2.02 -16.13 -15.25
C VAL A 26 -3.49 -15.91 -14.92
N GLU A 27 -4.22 -17.02 -14.60
CA GLU A 27 -5.58 -16.97 -14.09
C GLU A 27 -5.68 -16.09 -12.82
N ILE A 28 -6.66 -15.18 -12.82
CA ILE A 28 -6.83 -14.20 -11.74
C ILE A 28 -7.48 -14.87 -10.54
N ASN A 29 -6.76 -14.95 -9.43
CA ASN A 29 -7.27 -15.44 -8.16
C ASN A 29 -7.61 -14.30 -7.20
N GLU A 30 -8.88 -13.86 -7.23
CA GLU A 30 -9.38 -12.73 -6.43
C GLU A 30 -9.17 -12.92 -4.93
N HIS A 31 -9.34 -14.15 -4.41
CA HIS A 31 -9.17 -14.43 -2.98
C HIS A 31 -7.72 -14.17 -2.52
N LEU A 32 -6.73 -14.60 -3.30
CA LEU A 32 -5.32 -14.38 -2.95
C LEU A 32 -4.92 -12.91 -3.08
N VAL A 33 -5.46 -12.23 -4.08
CA VAL A 33 -5.30 -10.77 -4.27
C VAL A 33 -5.88 -10.01 -3.07
N HIS A 34 -7.11 -10.33 -2.67
CA HIS A 34 -7.75 -9.74 -1.49
C HIS A 34 -6.94 -9.99 -0.21
N LEU A 35 -6.46 -11.21 0.00
CA LEU A 35 -5.63 -11.57 1.16
C LEU A 35 -4.33 -10.74 1.22
N ALA A 36 -3.69 -10.53 0.06
CA ALA A 36 -2.49 -9.70 -0.03
C ALA A 36 -2.76 -8.23 0.32
N VAL A 37 -3.89 -7.68 -0.15
CA VAL A 37 -4.33 -6.30 0.17
C VAL A 37 -4.64 -6.15 1.66
N VAL A 38 -5.44 -7.06 2.24
CA VAL A 38 -5.78 -7.03 3.68
C VAL A 38 -4.51 -7.12 4.53
N ARG A 39 -3.57 -8.00 4.15
CA ARG A 39 -2.27 -8.08 4.82
C ARG A 39 -1.53 -6.75 4.78
N GLN A 40 -1.44 -6.12 3.61
CA GLN A 40 -0.71 -4.84 3.46
C GLN A 40 -1.33 -3.75 4.32
N LEU A 41 -2.64 -3.60 4.27
CA LEU A 41 -3.38 -2.61 5.07
C LEU A 41 -3.23 -2.88 6.58
N ALA A 42 -3.32 -4.14 7.01
CA ALA A 42 -3.12 -4.51 8.40
C ALA A 42 -1.68 -4.23 8.89
N ASN A 43 -0.68 -4.50 8.03
CA ASN A 43 0.73 -4.27 8.36
C ASN A 43 1.09 -2.77 8.41
N ASN A 44 0.34 -1.91 7.72
CA ASN A 44 0.52 -0.45 7.77
C ASN A 44 -0.07 0.17 9.05
N ARG A 45 -0.93 -0.56 9.78
CA ARG A 45 -1.51 -0.07 11.03
C ARG A 45 -0.45 -0.02 12.14
N GLN A 46 -0.27 1.13 12.75
CA GLN A 46 0.71 1.34 13.83
C GLN A 46 0.30 0.65 15.14
N GLY A 47 -0.98 0.65 15.49
CA GLY A 47 -1.54 -0.06 16.64
C GLY A 47 -1.18 0.52 18.01
N THR A 48 -0.88 1.81 18.10
CA THR A 48 -0.43 2.50 19.33
C THR A 48 -1.55 3.07 20.19
N GLN A 49 -2.82 2.90 19.76
CA GLN A 49 -3.97 3.38 20.51
C GLN A 49 -4.01 2.76 21.92
N LYS A 50 -4.20 3.61 22.94
CA LYS A 50 -4.25 3.19 24.34
C LYS A 50 -5.25 4.03 25.14
N ALA A 51 -6.07 3.39 25.97
CA ALA A 51 -6.83 4.03 27.04
C ALA A 51 -6.25 3.60 28.39
N LYS A 52 -6.20 4.52 29.35
CA LYS A 52 -5.74 4.22 30.71
C LYS A 52 -6.79 3.41 31.46
N THR A 53 -6.38 2.29 32.04
CA THR A 53 -7.20 1.50 32.97
C THR A 53 -7.26 2.16 34.33
N ARG A 54 -8.18 1.71 35.21
CA ARG A 54 -8.33 2.26 36.58
C ARG A 54 -7.05 2.25 37.41
N SER A 55 -6.14 1.31 37.17
CA SER A 55 -4.84 1.22 37.84
C SER A 55 -3.77 2.14 37.27
N GLU A 56 -3.95 2.60 36.02
CA GLU A 56 -3.01 3.51 35.35
C GLU A 56 -3.38 4.99 35.51
N VAL A 57 -4.62 5.28 35.88
CA VAL A 57 -5.06 6.66 36.15
C VAL A 57 -4.54 7.11 37.50
N SER A 58 -3.93 8.30 37.54
CA SER A 58 -3.41 8.89 38.78
C SER A 58 -4.51 9.14 39.80
N GLY A 59 -4.26 8.82 41.08
CA GLY A 59 -5.17 9.03 42.21
C GLY A 59 -6.01 7.79 42.54
N GLY A 60 -6.95 7.94 43.48
CA GLY A 60 -7.91 6.90 43.88
C GLY A 60 -7.38 5.84 44.83
N GLY A 61 -6.22 6.03 45.44
CA GLY A 61 -5.65 5.10 46.41
C GLY A 61 -6.42 5.02 47.72
N ARG A 62 -7.16 6.09 48.11
CA ARG A 62 -8.00 6.11 49.29
C ARG A 62 -9.45 5.72 48.93
N LYS A 63 -10.08 4.87 49.79
CA LYS A 63 -11.50 4.58 49.71
C LYS A 63 -12.31 5.85 49.99
N PRO A 64 -13.29 6.25 49.13
CA PRO A 64 -14.03 7.51 49.28
C PRO A 64 -14.78 7.64 50.62
N TRP A 65 -15.41 6.56 51.10
CA TRP A 65 -16.14 6.46 52.38
C TRP A 65 -16.11 5.05 52.92
N ARG A 66 -16.51 4.89 54.17
CA ARG A 66 -16.62 3.61 54.86
C ARG A 66 -17.68 2.72 54.24
N GLN A 67 -17.55 1.40 54.42
CA GLN A 67 -18.34 0.35 53.75
C GLN A 67 -19.84 0.40 54.08
N LYS A 68 -20.22 0.83 55.31
CA LYS A 68 -21.60 0.90 55.82
C LYS A 68 -21.80 2.18 56.61
N GLY A 69 -23.07 2.60 56.82
CA GLY A 69 -23.43 3.72 57.68
C GLY A 69 -23.25 5.12 57.09
N THR A 70 -23.20 5.25 55.73
CA THR A 70 -23.08 6.54 55.01
C THR A 70 -24.32 6.88 54.20
N GLY A 71 -25.24 5.95 53.99
CA GLY A 71 -26.35 6.13 53.07
C GLY A 71 -26.01 6.13 51.59
N HIS A 72 -24.72 6.11 51.24
CA HIS A 72 -24.23 6.11 49.87
C HIS A 72 -23.97 4.70 49.33
N ALA A 73 -24.00 4.53 48.00
CA ALA A 73 -23.61 3.31 47.36
C ALA A 73 -22.13 2.96 47.66
N ARG A 74 -21.82 1.67 47.80
CA ARG A 74 -20.47 1.20 48.14
C ARG A 74 -19.51 1.50 47.02
N GLN A 75 -18.43 2.20 47.34
CA GLN A 75 -17.35 2.56 46.37
C GLN A 75 -15.97 2.23 46.93
N GLY A 76 -15.11 1.67 46.08
CA GLY A 76 -13.73 1.31 46.42
C GLY A 76 -12.69 2.36 45.99
N SER A 77 -12.96 3.08 44.90
CA SER A 77 -12.06 4.06 44.34
C SER A 77 -12.81 5.10 43.51
N ILE A 78 -12.38 6.35 43.53
CA ILE A 78 -12.87 7.43 42.65
C ILE A 78 -12.39 7.30 41.22
N ARG A 79 -11.45 6.37 40.92
CA ARG A 79 -10.95 6.07 39.58
C ARG A 79 -11.59 4.82 38.95
N ALA A 80 -12.63 4.30 39.56
CA ALA A 80 -13.44 3.24 38.96
C ALA A 80 -14.13 3.72 37.68
N PRO A 81 -14.41 2.82 36.71
CA PRO A 81 -14.92 3.21 35.37
C PRO A 81 -16.23 3.99 35.37
N GLN A 82 -17.06 3.84 36.40
CA GLN A 82 -18.33 4.55 36.55
C GLN A 82 -18.16 5.99 37.03
N TRP A 83 -16.97 6.39 37.45
CA TRP A 83 -16.71 7.73 37.92
C TRP A 83 -16.22 8.66 36.82
N THR A 84 -16.63 9.91 36.85
CA THR A 84 -16.06 10.95 35.98
C THR A 84 -14.56 11.09 36.24
N GLY A 85 -13.72 11.00 35.20
CA GLY A 85 -12.26 10.98 35.31
C GLY A 85 -11.69 9.66 35.83
N GLY A 86 -12.49 8.59 35.91
CA GLY A 86 -12.05 7.22 36.15
C GLY A 86 -11.37 6.58 34.96
N GLY A 87 -10.83 5.37 35.12
CA GLY A 87 -10.23 4.61 34.04
C GLY A 87 -11.25 3.94 33.13
N VAL A 88 -10.85 3.58 31.93
CA VAL A 88 -11.68 2.86 30.98
C VAL A 88 -11.61 1.36 31.24
N ALA A 89 -12.75 0.66 31.35
CA ALA A 89 -12.77 -0.77 31.68
C ALA A 89 -12.25 -1.67 30.54
N LEU A 90 -12.78 -1.49 29.32
CA LEU A 90 -12.48 -2.30 28.14
C LEU A 90 -11.91 -1.43 27.01
N GLY A 91 -11.05 -0.49 27.38
CA GLY A 91 -10.41 0.40 26.40
C GLY A 91 -9.38 -0.30 25.51
N PRO A 92 -9.05 0.33 24.38
CA PRO A 92 -8.05 -0.21 23.48
C PRO A 92 -6.69 -0.28 24.17
N LYS A 93 -5.94 -1.35 23.87
CA LYS A 93 -4.55 -1.53 24.29
C LYS A 93 -3.65 -1.57 23.05
N PRO A 94 -2.41 -1.10 23.14
CA PRO A 94 -1.45 -1.22 22.04
C PRO A 94 -1.30 -2.69 21.63
N ARG A 95 -1.43 -2.95 20.32
CA ARG A 95 -1.23 -4.28 19.75
C ARG A 95 -0.68 -4.23 18.35
N SER A 96 0.03 -5.25 17.94
CA SER A 96 0.43 -5.42 16.54
C SER A 96 -0.74 -6.01 15.76
N TYR A 97 -1.00 -5.43 14.58
CA TYR A 97 -1.96 -5.95 13.60
C TYR A 97 -1.26 -6.74 12.49
N ARG A 98 0.08 -6.84 12.54
CA ARG A 98 0.87 -7.50 11.52
C ARG A 98 0.61 -8.99 11.46
N PHE A 99 0.44 -9.51 10.25
CA PHE A 99 0.45 -10.93 9.98
C PHE A 99 1.22 -11.23 8.69
N SER A 100 1.74 -12.45 8.58
CA SER A 100 2.51 -12.91 7.44
C SER A 100 1.69 -13.84 6.56
N VAL A 101 2.00 -13.82 5.27
CA VAL A 101 1.44 -14.75 4.27
C VAL A 101 2.60 -15.44 3.57
N ASN A 102 2.44 -16.69 3.18
CA ASN A 102 3.46 -17.49 2.52
C ASN A 102 4.00 -16.82 1.25
N LYS A 103 5.30 -17.00 0.95
CA LYS A 103 5.96 -16.40 -0.23
C LYS A 103 5.26 -16.79 -1.54
N LYS A 104 4.87 -18.07 -1.69
CA LYS A 104 4.17 -18.56 -2.88
C LYS A 104 2.85 -17.80 -3.12
N ILE A 105 2.04 -17.60 -2.07
CA ILE A 105 0.77 -16.88 -2.15
C ILE A 105 0.98 -15.43 -2.58
N LYS A 106 2.01 -14.75 -2.04
CA LYS A 106 2.34 -13.36 -2.42
C LYS A 106 2.71 -13.26 -3.90
N ARG A 107 3.50 -14.22 -4.42
CA ARG A 107 3.89 -14.26 -5.83
C ARG A 107 2.67 -14.46 -6.74
N ILE A 108 1.80 -15.42 -6.42
CA ILE A 108 0.58 -15.68 -7.19
C ILE A 108 -0.34 -14.44 -7.16
N ALA A 109 -0.52 -13.81 -6.00
CA ALA A 109 -1.33 -12.60 -5.87
C ALA A 109 -0.78 -11.44 -6.72
N LEU A 110 0.53 -11.26 -6.78
CA LEU A 110 1.15 -10.23 -7.60
C LEU A 110 1.00 -10.55 -9.10
N LYS A 111 1.25 -11.79 -9.53
CA LYS A 111 1.01 -12.25 -10.90
C LYS A 111 -0.45 -12.04 -11.32
N SER A 112 -1.41 -12.43 -10.47
CA SER A 112 -2.85 -12.21 -10.71
C SER A 112 -3.19 -10.73 -10.87
N ALA A 113 -2.59 -9.83 -10.06
CA ALA A 113 -2.83 -8.39 -10.16
C ALA A 113 -2.24 -7.80 -11.45
N LEU A 114 -1.06 -8.25 -11.89
CA LEU A 114 -0.44 -7.85 -13.15
C LEU A 114 -1.24 -8.36 -14.35
N SER A 115 -1.70 -9.61 -14.31
CA SER A 115 -2.56 -10.19 -15.34
C SER A 115 -3.90 -9.44 -15.47
N ALA A 116 -4.49 -9.01 -14.34
CA ALA A 116 -5.69 -8.17 -14.35
C ALA A 116 -5.43 -6.81 -15.03
N LYS A 117 -4.29 -6.16 -14.73
CA LYS A 117 -3.91 -4.90 -15.39
C LYS A 117 -3.68 -5.07 -16.90
N TYR A 118 -3.12 -6.20 -17.30
CA TYR A 118 -2.98 -6.52 -18.71
C TYR A 118 -4.34 -6.72 -19.41
N ALA A 119 -5.23 -7.49 -18.81
CA ALA A 119 -6.59 -7.72 -19.33
C ALA A 119 -7.41 -6.43 -19.48
N ASP A 120 -7.18 -5.46 -18.58
CA ASP A 120 -7.81 -4.13 -18.60
C ASP A 120 -7.15 -3.14 -19.57
N TYR A 121 -6.10 -3.51 -20.29
CA TYR A 121 -5.30 -2.62 -21.16
C TYR A 121 -4.73 -1.40 -20.42
N LYS A 122 -4.33 -1.56 -19.16
CA LYS A 122 -3.82 -0.47 -18.30
C LYS A 122 -2.31 -0.54 -18.07
N ILE A 123 -1.59 -1.32 -18.88
CA ILE A 123 -0.14 -1.41 -18.85
C ILE A 123 0.44 -0.55 -19.99
N PHE A 124 1.29 0.40 -19.61
CA PHE A 124 2.01 1.27 -20.53
C PHE A 124 3.51 1.01 -20.37
N VAL A 125 4.13 0.51 -21.43
CA VAL A 125 5.57 0.23 -21.44
C VAL A 125 6.31 1.41 -22.05
N ILE A 126 7.31 1.91 -21.33
CA ILE A 126 8.18 3.00 -21.81
C ILE A 126 9.52 2.39 -22.20
N ASP A 127 10.02 2.71 -23.39
CA ASP A 127 11.30 2.19 -23.88
C ASP A 127 12.44 2.59 -22.94
N GLU A 128 12.62 3.89 -22.70
CA GLU A 128 13.60 4.40 -21.76
C GLU A 128 12.95 5.46 -20.84
N LEU A 129 12.85 5.15 -19.54
CA LEU A 129 12.33 6.06 -18.54
C LEU A 129 13.50 6.82 -17.88
N ALA A 130 14.15 7.70 -18.63
CA ALA A 130 15.29 8.49 -18.16
C ALA A 130 14.93 9.98 -18.06
N VAL A 131 15.35 10.61 -16.95
CA VAL A 131 15.18 12.05 -16.71
C VAL A 131 16.54 12.65 -16.40
N ASP A 132 17.05 13.54 -17.26
CA ASP A 132 18.37 14.18 -17.10
C ASP A 132 18.42 15.05 -15.84
N GLU A 133 17.34 15.84 -15.63
CA GLU A 133 17.20 16.76 -14.51
C GLU A 133 15.92 16.46 -13.73
N ILE A 134 15.94 16.69 -12.41
CA ILE A 134 14.76 16.53 -11.54
C ILE A 134 13.73 17.61 -11.89
N LYS A 135 12.75 17.26 -12.74
CA LYS A 135 11.66 18.16 -13.18
C LYS A 135 10.34 17.40 -13.25
N THR A 136 9.34 17.87 -12.51
CA THR A 136 7.96 17.32 -12.53
C THR A 136 7.29 17.49 -13.89
N ALA A 137 7.62 18.57 -14.62
CA ALA A 137 7.03 18.87 -15.92
C ALA A 137 7.24 17.74 -16.95
N LYS A 138 8.41 17.06 -16.95
CA LYS A 138 8.68 15.95 -17.85
C LYS A 138 7.73 14.77 -17.61
N ILE A 139 7.49 14.41 -16.34
CA ILE A 139 6.56 13.32 -15.97
C ILE A 139 5.11 13.74 -16.27
N VAL A 140 4.73 14.99 -16.04
CA VAL A 140 3.39 15.49 -16.41
C VAL A 140 3.18 15.46 -17.93
N ALA A 141 4.20 15.78 -18.72
CA ALA A 141 4.14 15.69 -20.18
C ALA A 141 3.94 14.23 -20.65
N LEU A 142 4.69 13.28 -20.07
CA LEU A 142 4.52 11.85 -20.32
C LEU A 142 3.09 11.38 -20.02
N LEU A 143 2.54 11.71 -18.84
CA LEU A 143 1.19 11.32 -18.44
C LEU A 143 0.11 11.88 -19.38
N LYS A 144 0.30 13.11 -19.86
CA LYS A 144 -0.58 13.73 -20.85
C LYS A 144 -0.45 13.07 -22.23
N GLY A 145 0.76 12.70 -22.65
CA GLY A 145 0.99 12.01 -23.90
C GLY A 145 0.35 10.61 -23.94
N LEU A 146 0.30 9.92 -22.78
CA LEU A 146 -0.37 8.64 -22.61
C LEU A 146 -1.88 8.75 -22.29
N ASP A 147 -2.44 9.94 -22.25
CA ASP A 147 -3.83 10.24 -21.83
C ASP A 147 -4.23 9.65 -20.46
N VAL A 148 -3.25 9.58 -19.53
CA VAL A 148 -3.46 9.05 -18.18
C VAL A 148 -3.88 10.18 -17.25
N ASN A 149 -5.19 10.28 -16.98
CA ASN A 149 -5.79 11.30 -16.11
C ASN A 149 -6.10 10.77 -14.69
N SER A 150 -5.89 9.49 -14.44
CA SER A 150 -6.16 8.78 -13.19
C SER A 150 -4.87 8.52 -12.39
N LYS A 151 -4.98 7.72 -11.32
CA LYS A 151 -3.81 7.33 -10.53
C LYS A 151 -2.86 6.47 -11.36
N ALA A 152 -1.56 6.80 -11.31
CA ALA A 152 -0.51 6.09 -12.03
C ALA A 152 0.57 5.55 -11.12
N LEU A 153 0.95 4.29 -11.32
CA LEU A 153 2.11 3.66 -10.72
C LEU A 153 3.26 3.66 -11.72
N ILE A 154 4.35 4.35 -11.43
CA ILE A 154 5.54 4.39 -12.26
C ILE A 154 6.58 3.43 -11.70
N VAL A 155 7.02 2.45 -12.51
CA VAL A 155 7.93 1.39 -12.07
C VAL A 155 9.23 1.44 -12.87
N THR A 156 10.35 1.60 -12.17
CA THR A 156 11.70 1.53 -12.72
C THR A 156 12.38 0.19 -12.37
N ALA A 157 13.34 -0.24 -13.13
CA ALA A 157 14.09 -1.48 -12.87
C ALA A 157 14.80 -1.42 -11.51
N ASP A 158 15.55 -0.35 -11.28
CA ASP A 158 16.26 -0.07 -10.03
C ASP A 158 15.80 1.28 -9.45
N ALA A 159 16.28 1.60 -8.25
CA ALA A 159 15.94 2.86 -7.59
C ALA A 159 16.60 4.04 -8.32
N ASP A 160 15.82 4.78 -9.12
CA ASP A 160 16.24 6.01 -9.77
C ASP A 160 15.78 7.22 -8.96
N GLU A 161 16.74 7.93 -8.39
CA GLU A 161 16.49 9.10 -7.56
C GLU A 161 15.88 10.26 -8.38
N LYS A 162 16.30 10.43 -9.64
CA LYS A 162 15.81 11.53 -10.50
C LYS A 162 14.36 11.31 -10.88
N VAL A 163 13.98 10.10 -11.33
CA VAL A 163 12.60 9.72 -11.64
C VAL A 163 11.75 9.80 -10.38
N TYR A 164 12.21 9.25 -9.26
CA TYR A 164 11.49 9.28 -7.98
C TYR A 164 11.17 10.71 -7.53
N LYS A 165 12.17 11.61 -7.49
CA LYS A 165 11.98 13.01 -7.06
C LYS A 165 11.11 13.81 -8.04
N SER A 166 11.17 13.50 -9.34
CA SER A 166 10.35 14.15 -10.37
C SER A 166 8.88 13.73 -10.31
N ALA A 167 8.59 12.47 -9.91
CA ALA A 167 7.22 11.93 -9.92
C ALA A 167 6.49 12.09 -8.57
N ARG A 168 7.17 11.96 -7.42
CA ARG A 168 6.54 11.87 -6.09
C ARG A 168 5.69 13.06 -5.68
N ASN A 169 5.93 14.26 -6.24
CA ASN A 169 5.16 15.46 -5.91
C ASN A 169 3.87 15.61 -6.72
N ILE A 170 3.66 14.76 -7.73
CA ILE A 170 2.47 14.80 -8.58
C ILE A 170 1.35 14.04 -7.87
N LYS A 171 0.20 14.69 -7.67
CA LYS A 171 -0.96 14.06 -7.03
C LYS A 171 -1.46 12.87 -7.85
N GLY A 172 -1.61 11.73 -7.21
CA GLY A 172 -2.09 10.50 -7.84
C GLY A 172 -0.99 9.68 -8.52
N VAL A 173 0.27 10.13 -8.49
CA VAL A 173 1.41 9.37 -9.05
C VAL A 173 2.25 8.75 -7.94
N THR A 174 2.51 7.46 -8.05
CA THR A 174 3.32 6.70 -7.10
C THR A 174 4.53 6.13 -7.83
N PRO A 175 5.73 6.71 -7.67
CA PRO A 175 6.96 6.11 -8.21
C PRO A 175 7.45 4.97 -7.30
N THR A 176 7.86 3.87 -7.91
CA THR A 176 8.42 2.70 -7.23
C THR A 176 9.47 2.01 -8.11
N HIS A 177 10.13 0.98 -7.60
CA HIS A 177 11.04 0.13 -8.36
C HIS A 177 10.66 -1.35 -8.16
N VAL A 178 11.16 -2.22 -9.03
CA VAL A 178 10.78 -3.66 -9.03
C VAL A 178 10.96 -4.32 -7.66
N GLY A 179 12.03 -3.99 -6.93
CA GLY A 179 12.30 -4.58 -5.61
C GLY A 179 11.28 -4.24 -4.52
N THR A 180 10.51 -3.14 -4.66
CA THR A 180 9.47 -2.71 -3.71
C THR A 180 8.06 -2.88 -4.24
N LEU A 181 7.90 -3.37 -5.48
CA LEU A 181 6.60 -3.59 -6.10
C LEU A 181 5.73 -4.53 -5.24
N ASN A 182 4.49 -4.14 -4.99
CA ASN A 182 3.54 -4.92 -4.21
C ASN A 182 2.15 -4.93 -4.82
N THR A 183 1.35 -5.93 -4.49
CA THR A 183 -0.01 -6.13 -5.02
C THR A 183 -0.94 -4.95 -4.73
N TYR A 184 -0.80 -4.32 -3.55
CA TYR A 184 -1.65 -3.19 -3.17
C TYR A 184 -1.41 -1.97 -4.06
N ASP A 185 -0.15 -1.61 -4.34
CA ASP A 185 0.18 -0.47 -5.19
C ASP A 185 -0.26 -0.69 -6.64
N VAL A 186 -0.11 -1.91 -7.17
CA VAL A 186 -0.61 -2.28 -8.50
C VAL A 186 -2.12 -2.08 -8.61
N LEU A 187 -2.89 -2.48 -7.60
CA LEU A 187 -4.36 -2.36 -7.62
C LEU A 187 -4.85 -0.95 -7.30
N ASN A 188 -4.17 -0.23 -6.38
CA ASN A 188 -4.59 1.11 -5.96
C ASN A 188 -4.40 2.18 -7.04
N ASN A 189 -3.57 1.91 -8.04
CA ASN A 189 -3.33 2.77 -9.18
C ASN A 189 -4.03 2.20 -10.42
N ASP A 190 -4.62 3.07 -11.25
CA ASP A 190 -5.34 2.66 -12.45
C ASP A 190 -4.37 2.31 -13.56
N ALA A 191 -3.43 3.21 -13.87
CA ALA A 191 -2.41 2.99 -14.89
C ALA A 191 -1.12 2.40 -14.28
N PHE A 192 -0.55 1.42 -14.95
CA PHE A 192 0.72 0.79 -14.63
C PHE A 192 1.74 1.17 -15.72
N ILE A 193 2.60 2.13 -15.40
CA ILE A 193 3.63 2.65 -16.31
C ILE A 193 4.97 2.02 -15.91
N VAL A 194 5.61 1.33 -16.82
CA VAL A 194 6.78 0.51 -16.51
C VAL A 194 7.85 0.69 -17.58
N SER A 195 9.12 0.78 -17.19
CA SER A 195 10.22 0.76 -18.17
C SER A 195 10.43 -0.65 -18.72
N LYS A 196 10.93 -0.75 -19.95
CA LYS A 196 11.23 -2.02 -20.63
C LYS A 196 12.15 -2.90 -19.78
N ASP A 197 13.21 -2.32 -19.21
CA ASP A 197 14.14 -3.02 -18.32
C ASP A 197 13.47 -3.52 -17.05
N ALA A 198 12.48 -2.77 -16.53
CA ALA A 198 11.73 -3.20 -15.35
C ALA A 198 10.83 -4.40 -15.65
N ILE A 199 10.26 -4.52 -16.86
CA ILE A 199 9.51 -5.72 -17.27
C ILE A 199 10.42 -6.94 -17.27
N ALA A 200 11.57 -6.85 -17.94
CA ALA A 200 12.52 -7.96 -17.98
C ALA A 200 12.91 -8.43 -16.56
N LYS A 201 13.12 -7.47 -15.65
CA LYS A 201 13.45 -7.78 -14.25
C LYS A 201 12.25 -8.35 -13.46
N ILE A 202 11.01 -7.90 -13.74
CA ILE A 202 9.80 -8.47 -13.15
C ILE A 202 9.63 -9.93 -13.60
N GLU A 203 9.85 -10.22 -14.85
CA GLU A 203 9.77 -11.57 -15.41
C GLU A 203 10.83 -12.50 -14.80
N GLU A 204 12.09 -12.04 -14.66
CA GLU A 204 13.15 -12.80 -14.01
C GLU A 204 12.80 -13.17 -12.55
N VAL A 205 12.26 -12.23 -11.78
CA VAL A 205 11.95 -12.42 -10.36
C VAL A 205 10.70 -13.27 -10.14
N LEU A 206 9.73 -13.20 -11.05
CA LEU A 206 8.42 -13.86 -10.90
C LEU A 206 8.27 -15.13 -11.73
N ALA A 207 9.01 -15.35 -12.78
CA ALA A 207 8.90 -16.52 -13.66
C ALA A 207 9.12 -17.89 -12.95
#